data_f5999d24549de102ab8bf4f6637bc4f5
#
_entry.id   f5999d24549de102ab8bf4f6637bc4f5
#
_cell.length_a   1.000
_cell.length_b   1.000
_cell.length_c   1.000
_cell.angle_alpha   90.00
_cell.angle_beta   90.00
_cell.angle_gamma   90.00
#
_symmetry.space_group_name_H-M   'P 1'
#
loop_
_entity.id
_entity.type
_entity.pdbx_description
1 polymer ?
#
loop_
_entity_poly.entity_id
_entity_poly.type
_entity_poly.pdbx_seq_one_letter_code
_entity_poly.pdbx_strand_id
1 'polypeptide(L)'
;MDIQNRFITDLEHRLKAFSYTNDFDNKTDFLILCGYPDRLAKRTSEPGKDPAEYQFAGGRQAKLYLNDSVGGRGNKKNHAKTSLAPQYLVAPDVLSGQKEAVIFDFVELPEPAITDYLEKHSTIRQLCSFENGNLQKLEQKCFGKLVLSIRKLPASKEDYAQAWLTEIEEKGIKCLPTNEKIESLLLRTEFIEQQKSDSQINKTIHDNLYSRLQTSATEWLIPFMSGKTQLTAATVYDALYWYLNGTETDRLAPETITLENGRRVKVKYEKQDQIRPVIEIIIQRIFGCYSTPQICGKKVLLYLLSPASRPLQVTDDLENFWTGAWP
;
A
#
# COMPACT_ATOMS: atom_id res chain seq x y z
N MET A 1 -44.27 16.25 6.16
CA MET A 1 -44.18 15.76 4.76
C MET A 1 -43.47 14.42 4.83
N ASP A 2 -44.21 13.38 4.55
CA ASP A 2 -43.95 12.00 4.93
C ASP A 2 -42.77 11.41 4.14
N ILE A 3 -41.94 10.61 4.79
CA ILE A 3 -40.78 9.92 4.19
C ILE A 3 -41.22 9.09 2.97
N GLN A 4 -42.39 8.49 3.02
CA GLN A 4 -43.01 7.78 1.89
C GLN A 4 -43.21 8.65 0.66
N ASN A 5 -43.66 9.89 0.82
CA ASN A 5 -43.89 10.80 -0.32
C ASN A 5 -42.58 11.26 -0.97
N ARG A 6 -41.48 11.40 -0.19
CA ARG A 6 -40.16 11.69 -0.74
C ARG A 6 -39.63 10.52 -1.56
N PHE A 7 -39.82 9.30 -1.05
CA PHE A 7 -39.37 8.08 -1.75
C PHE A 7 -40.11 7.89 -3.06
N ILE A 8 -41.45 8.09 -3.06
CA ILE A 8 -42.30 8.01 -4.26
C ILE A 8 -41.89 9.07 -5.30
N THR A 9 -41.65 10.31 -4.86
CA THR A 9 -41.24 11.42 -5.75
C THR A 9 -39.85 11.18 -6.36
N ASP A 10 -38.89 10.63 -5.58
CA ASP A 10 -37.56 10.26 -6.06
C ASP A 10 -37.62 9.08 -7.05
N LEU A 11 -38.50 8.11 -6.78
CA LEU A 11 -38.77 6.99 -7.68
C LEU A 11 -39.41 7.45 -8.98
N GLU A 12 -40.40 8.35 -8.92
CA GLU A 12 -41.03 8.94 -10.09
C GLU A 12 -40.08 9.80 -10.93
N HIS A 13 -39.19 10.54 -10.28
CA HIS A 13 -38.16 11.32 -10.97
C HIS A 13 -37.13 10.41 -11.67
N ARG A 14 -36.75 9.34 -11.04
CA ARG A 14 -35.91 8.31 -11.65
C ARG A 14 -36.59 7.60 -12.79
N LEU A 15 -37.86 7.27 -12.63
CA LEU A 15 -38.70 6.67 -13.68
C LEU A 15 -38.88 7.58 -14.89
N LYS A 16 -39.09 8.91 -14.68
CA LYS A 16 -39.19 9.87 -15.78
C LYS A 16 -37.88 9.99 -16.57
N ALA A 17 -36.74 9.86 -15.94
CA ALA A 17 -35.43 9.79 -16.61
C ALA A 17 -35.29 8.56 -17.51
N PHE A 18 -36.11 7.54 -17.30
CA PHE A 18 -36.08 6.25 -18.00
C PHE A 18 -37.22 6.06 -19.04
N SER A 19 -38.05 7.06 -19.27
CA SER A 19 -39.20 6.95 -20.21
C SER A 19 -38.79 6.76 -21.69
N TYR A 20 -37.51 6.56 -21.99
CA TYR A 20 -36.99 6.42 -23.36
C TYR A 20 -36.57 4.99 -23.75
N THR A 21 -36.75 3.99 -22.90
CA THR A 21 -36.46 2.59 -23.29
C THR A 21 -37.74 1.78 -23.40
N ASN A 22 -38.25 1.67 -24.63
CA ASN A 22 -39.45 0.88 -24.97
C ASN A 22 -39.23 -0.65 -24.93
N ASP A 23 -38.05 -1.14 -24.44
CA ASP A 23 -37.67 -2.55 -24.54
C ASP A 23 -37.85 -3.36 -23.25
N PHE A 24 -38.43 -2.79 -22.20
CA PHE A 24 -38.79 -3.59 -21.02
C PHE A 24 -40.22 -4.09 -21.15
N ASP A 25 -40.38 -5.32 -21.59
CA ASP A 25 -41.67 -6.01 -21.54
C ASP A 25 -42.21 -6.21 -20.12
N ASN A 26 -41.35 -6.06 -19.10
CA ASN A 26 -41.68 -6.10 -17.68
C ASN A 26 -41.20 -4.87 -16.93
N LYS A 27 -42.06 -3.87 -16.80
CA LYS A 27 -41.83 -2.65 -15.96
C LYS A 27 -41.46 -3.00 -14.51
N THR A 28 -41.88 -4.17 -14.02
CA THR A 28 -41.65 -4.63 -12.65
C THR A 28 -40.15 -4.92 -12.35
N ASP A 29 -39.46 -5.56 -13.28
CA ASP A 29 -38.06 -5.97 -13.10
C ASP A 29 -37.15 -4.75 -13.00
N PHE A 30 -37.47 -3.75 -13.80
CA PHE A 30 -36.79 -2.46 -13.79
C PHE A 30 -37.09 -1.62 -12.55
N LEU A 31 -38.31 -1.67 -12.05
CA LEU A 31 -38.70 -1.00 -10.80
C LEU A 31 -37.92 -1.57 -9.62
N ILE A 32 -37.69 -2.88 -9.59
CA ILE A 32 -36.88 -3.55 -8.57
C ILE A 32 -35.42 -3.06 -8.64
N LEU A 33 -34.85 -2.96 -9.85
CA LEU A 33 -33.50 -2.40 -10.03
C LEU A 33 -33.40 -0.95 -9.55
N CYS A 34 -34.40 -0.11 -9.87
CA CYS A 34 -34.42 1.27 -9.42
C CYS A 34 -34.55 1.41 -7.90
N GLY A 35 -35.30 0.49 -7.26
CA GLY A 35 -35.43 0.44 -5.80
C GLY A 35 -34.20 -0.07 -5.07
N TYR A 36 -33.47 -0.99 -5.69
CA TYR A 36 -32.33 -1.69 -5.10
C TYR A 36 -31.11 -1.71 -6.02
N PRO A 37 -30.53 -0.58 -6.43
CA PRO A 37 -29.41 -0.54 -7.37
C PRO A 37 -28.15 -1.21 -6.82
N ASP A 38 -27.94 -1.22 -5.51
CA ASP A 38 -26.85 -1.89 -4.83
C ASP A 38 -26.98 -3.43 -4.84
N ARG A 39 -28.20 -3.94 -5.14
CA ARG A 39 -28.53 -5.36 -5.27
C ARG A 39 -28.41 -5.90 -6.69
N LEU A 40 -28.04 -5.04 -7.64
CA LEU A 40 -27.65 -5.50 -8.97
C LEU A 40 -26.39 -6.38 -8.84
N ALA A 41 -26.44 -7.55 -9.45
CA ALA A 41 -25.34 -8.50 -9.42
C ALA A 41 -25.00 -9.01 -10.82
N LYS A 42 -23.71 -9.22 -11.04
CA LYS A 42 -23.14 -9.81 -12.25
C LYS A 42 -22.54 -11.16 -11.92
N ARG A 43 -22.82 -12.18 -12.73
CA ARG A 43 -22.18 -13.49 -12.60
C ARG A 43 -20.68 -13.39 -12.86
N THR A 44 -19.89 -13.99 -11.96
CA THR A 44 -18.43 -14.06 -12.05
C THR A 44 -17.94 -15.44 -12.38
N SER A 45 -18.77 -16.48 -12.16
CA SER A 45 -18.46 -17.87 -12.51
C SER A 45 -18.71 -18.17 -13.98
N GLU A 46 -18.10 -19.24 -14.46
CA GLU A 46 -18.36 -19.78 -15.80
C GLU A 46 -19.84 -20.18 -15.99
N PRO A 47 -20.38 -20.09 -17.23
CA PRO A 47 -21.72 -20.53 -17.53
C PRO A 47 -21.89 -22.01 -17.20
N GLY A 48 -22.99 -22.35 -16.49
CA GLY A 48 -23.29 -23.74 -16.11
C GLY A 48 -22.66 -24.22 -14.82
N LYS A 49 -21.82 -23.40 -14.15
CA LYS A 49 -21.32 -23.72 -12.80
C LYS A 49 -22.46 -23.65 -11.80
N ASP A 50 -22.62 -24.65 -10.95
CA ASP A 50 -23.56 -24.70 -9.84
C ASP A 50 -22.80 -25.00 -8.53
N PRO A 51 -22.85 -24.13 -7.51
CA PRO A 51 -23.55 -22.84 -7.49
C PRO A 51 -22.89 -21.79 -8.38
N ALA A 52 -23.70 -20.94 -8.99
CA ALA A 52 -23.23 -19.78 -9.71
C ALA A 52 -22.80 -18.68 -8.73
N GLU A 53 -21.66 -18.06 -8.99
CA GLU A 53 -21.10 -16.99 -8.15
C GLU A 53 -21.44 -15.63 -8.74
N TYR A 54 -21.84 -14.70 -7.86
CA TYR A 54 -22.26 -13.34 -8.22
C TYR A 54 -21.53 -12.30 -7.39
N GLN A 55 -21.15 -11.21 -8.06
CA GLN A 55 -20.64 -9.99 -7.43
C GLN A 55 -21.72 -8.92 -7.49
N PHE A 56 -22.05 -8.29 -6.35
CA PHE A 56 -23.04 -7.25 -6.22
C PHE A 56 -22.42 -5.84 -6.38
N ALA A 57 -23.23 -4.91 -6.88
CA ALA A 57 -22.87 -3.50 -6.97
C ALA A 57 -22.55 -2.88 -5.60
N GLY A 58 -23.17 -3.37 -4.53
CA GLY A 58 -22.83 -3.01 -3.14
C GLY A 58 -21.51 -3.58 -2.64
N GLY A 59 -20.83 -4.49 -3.40
CA GLY A 59 -19.54 -5.07 -3.09
C GLY A 59 -19.57 -6.42 -2.39
N ARG A 60 -20.74 -6.98 -2.13
CA ARG A 60 -20.89 -8.34 -1.58
C ARG A 60 -20.75 -9.38 -2.68
N GLN A 61 -20.37 -10.59 -2.30
CA GLN A 61 -20.43 -11.77 -3.12
C GLN A 61 -21.49 -12.71 -2.57
N ALA A 62 -22.19 -13.42 -3.45
CA ALA A 62 -23.15 -14.44 -3.06
C ALA A 62 -23.22 -15.58 -4.09
N LYS A 63 -23.77 -16.69 -3.68
CA LYS A 63 -23.96 -17.88 -4.49
C LYS A 63 -25.42 -18.10 -4.80
N LEU A 64 -25.72 -18.48 -6.03
CA LEU A 64 -27.03 -18.92 -6.50
C LEU A 64 -26.97 -20.41 -6.78
N TYR A 65 -27.80 -21.18 -6.09
CA TYR A 65 -27.96 -22.62 -6.31
C TYR A 65 -29.13 -22.84 -7.27
N LEU A 66 -28.88 -23.50 -8.41
CA LEU A 66 -29.89 -23.79 -9.42
C LEU A 66 -30.68 -25.06 -9.10
N ASN A 67 -30.06 -25.97 -8.34
CA ASN A 67 -30.68 -27.23 -7.96
C ASN A 67 -31.26 -27.17 -6.55
N ASP A 68 -32.49 -27.68 -6.38
CA ASP A 68 -33.29 -27.65 -5.13
C ASP A 68 -32.63 -28.36 -3.91
N SER A 69 -31.39 -28.79 -3.99
CA SER A 69 -30.78 -29.71 -3.03
C SER A 69 -30.30 -29.03 -1.74
N VAL A 70 -30.22 -27.68 -1.67
CA VAL A 70 -29.71 -26.96 -0.49
C VAL A 70 -30.69 -25.88 -0.07
N GLY A 71 -31.50 -26.17 0.96
CA GLY A 71 -32.22 -25.19 1.77
C GLY A 71 -33.60 -24.76 1.29
N GLY A 72 -34.53 -25.73 1.26
CA GLY A 72 -35.94 -25.51 1.03
C GLY A 72 -36.59 -24.29 1.64
N ARG A 73 -36.85 -23.31 0.85
CA ARG A 73 -37.92 -22.31 0.86
C ARG A 73 -37.75 -21.30 -0.28
N GLY A 74 -37.20 -21.72 -1.42
CA GLY A 74 -37.22 -20.94 -2.65
C GLY A 74 -38.63 -20.88 -3.25
N ASN A 75 -39.08 -19.72 -3.60
CA ASN A 75 -40.39 -19.51 -4.20
C ASN A 75 -40.43 -20.19 -5.60
N LYS A 76 -41.00 -21.37 -5.67
CA LYS A 76 -41.09 -22.25 -6.88
C LYS A 76 -41.73 -21.59 -8.11
N LYS A 77 -42.21 -20.38 -8.04
CA LYS A 77 -43.02 -19.75 -9.10
C LYS A 77 -42.21 -19.06 -10.19
N ASN A 78 -40.97 -18.63 -9.92
CA ASN A 78 -40.21 -17.80 -10.88
C ASN A 78 -38.96 -18.48 -11.49
N HIS A 79 -38.56 -19.66 -11.01
CA HIS A 79 -37.32 -20.33 -11.47
C HIS A 79 -37.49 -21.38 -12.56
N ALA A 80 -38.70 -21.53 -13.12
CA ALA A 80 -39.07 -22.72 -13.93
C ALA A 80 -38.58 -22.67 -15.39
N LYS A 81 -37.78 -21.71 -15.84
CA LYS A 81 -37.47 -21.57 -17.27
C LYS A 81 -36.01 -21.47 -17.70
N THR A 82 -35.06 -21.29 -16.81
CA THR A 82 -33.65 -21.10 -17.21
C THR A 82 -32.77 -22.23 -16.67
N SER A 83 -32.28 -23.07 -17.56
CA SER A 83 -31.28 -24.09 -17.25
C SER A 83 -29.88 -23.52 -16.94
N LEU A 84 -29.70 -22.21 -17.09
CA LEU A 84 -28.43 -21.50 -16.88
C LEU A 84 -28.64 -20.29 -15.99
N ALA A 85 -27.74 -20.07 -15.05
CA ALA A 85 -27.71 -18.88 -14.22
C ALA A 85 -27.58 -17.60 -15.09
N PRO A 86 -28.43 -16.56 -14.89
CA PRO A 86 -28.39 -15.36 -15.72
C PRO A 86 -27.09 -14.58 -15.57
N GLN A 87 -26.70 -13.79 -16.59
CA GLN A 87 -25.50 -12.95 -16.54
C GLN A 87 -25.67 -11.78 -15.56
N TYR A 88 -26.86 -11.19 -15.55
CA TYR A 88 -27.22 -10.12 -14.62
C TYR A 88 -28.55 -10.42 -13.94
N LEU A 89 -28.61 -10.11 -12.66
CA LEU A 89 -29.82 -10.24 -11.85
C LEU A 89 -29.89 -9.11 -10.80
N VAL A 90 -31.08 -8.85 -10.31
CA VAL A 90 -31.30 -8.08 -9.08
C VAL A 90 -31.83 -9.03 -8.02
N ALA A 91 -31.20 -9.09 -6.88
CA ALA A 91 -31.59 -9.95 -5.77
C ALA A 91 -32.06 -9.11 -4.58
N PRO A 92 -33.39 -8.88 -4.44
CA PRO A 92 -33.96 -8.17 -3.30
C PRO A 92 -33.67 -8.91 -1.98
N ASP A 93 -33.73 -10.24 -2.02
CA ASP A 93 -33.51 -11.10 -0.85
C ASP A 93 -32.21 -11.90 -0.94
N VAL A 94 -31.27 -11.52 -0.06
CA VAL A 94 -29.98 -12.18 0.09
C VAL A 94 -29.73 -12.45 1.56
N LEU A 95 -29.77 -13.73 1.95
CA LEU A 95 -29.44 -14.12 3.32
C LEU A 95 -27.93 -14.17 3.51
N SER A 96 -27.49 -13.41 4.50
CA SER A 96 -26.10 -13.44 4.96
C SER A 96 -25.93 -14.62 5.93
N GLY A 97 -25.38 -15.74 5.46
CA GLY A 97 -24.93 -16.82 6.33
C GLY A 97 -23.63 -16.45 7.05
N GLN A 98 -23.26 -17.21 8.10
CA GLN A 98 -21.99 -16.99 8.81
C GLN A 98 -20.73 -17.19 7.95
N LYS A 99 -20.83 -17.94 6.84
CA LYS A 99 -19.71 -18.24 5.94
C LYS A 99 -19.92 -17.70 4.54
N GLU A 100 -21.12 -17.74 3.98
CA GLU A 100 -21.41 -17.36 2.60
C GLU A 100 -22.79 -16.73 2.51
N ALA A 101 -22.95 -15.75 1.61
CA ALA A 101 -24.26 -15.19 1.28
C ALA A 101 -24.90 -16.03 0.17
N VAL A 102 -26.20 -16.26 0.29
CA VAL A 102 -26.99 -17.05 -0.67
C VAL A 102 -28.12 -16.20 -1.22
N ILE A 103 -28.31 -16.27 -2.54
CA ILE A 103 -29.40 -15.61 -3.25
C ILE A 103 -30.63 -16.52 -3.18
N PHE A 104 -31.73 -16.05 -2.58
CA PHE A 104 -32.98 -16.79 -2.45
C PHE A 104 -34.03 -16.35 -3.43
N ASP A 105 -34.10 -15.04 -3.71
CA ASP A 105 -35.04 -14.48 -4.68
C ASP A 105 -34.31 -13.49 -5.56
N PHE A 106 -34.58 -13.54 -6.86
CA PHE A 106 -33.95 -12.68 -7.83
C PHE A 106 -34.85 -12.47 -9.05
N VAL A 107 -34.57 -11.41 -9.75
CA VAL A 107 -35.16 -11.08 -11.03
C VAL A 107 -34.04 -11.07 -12.06
N GLU A 108 -34.21 -11.81 -13.15
CA GLU A 108 -33.28 -11.79 -14.27
C GLU A 108 -33.44 -10.49 -15.06
N LEU A 109 -32.31 -9.90 -15.44
CA LEU A 109 -32.29 -8.70 -16.28
C LEU A 109 -31.79 -9.05 -17.69
N PRO A 110 -32.61 -8.78 -18.72
CA PRO A 110 -32.20 -8.99 -20.10
C PRO A 110 -30.97 -8.17 -20.46
N GLU A 111 -29.95 -8.82 -21.07
CA GLU A 111 -28.68 -8.15 -21.40
C GLU A 111 -28.83 -6.82 -22.16
N PRO A 112 -29.65 -6.70 -23.22
CA PRO A 112 -29.76 -5.44 -23.96
C PRO A 112 -30.19 -4.28 -23.08
N ALA A 113 -31.20 -4.50 -22.24
CA ALA A 113 -31.78 -3.49 -21.39
C ALA A 113 -30.86 -3.07 -20.26
N ILE A 114 -30.21 -4.05 -19.59
CA ILE A 114 -29.27 -3.75 -18.51
C ILE A 114 -27.99 -3.08 -19.03
N THR A 115 -27.56 -3.40 -20.24
CA THR A 115 -26.38 -2.77 -20.85
C THR A 115 -26.59 -1.27 -21.04
N ASP A 116 -27.72 -0.86 -21.61
CA ASP A 116 -28.04 0.57 -21.77
C ASP A 116 -28.14 1.32 -20.42
N TYR A 117 -28.73 0.66 -19.41
CA TYR A 117 -28.77 1.20 -18.05
C TYR A 117 -27.36 1.38 -17.47
N LEU A 118 -26.52 0.35 -17.56
CA LEU A 118 -25.15 0.37 -17.04
C LEU A 118 -24.28 1.40 -17.79
N GLU A 119 -24.49 1.59 -19.08
CA GLU A 119 -23.79 2.62 -19.85
C GLU A 119 -24.07 4.02 -19.34
N LYS A 120 -25.33 4.33 -19.02
CA LYS A 120 -25.78 5.63 -18.53
C LYS A 120 -25.38 5.91 -17.08
N HIS A 121 -25.27 4.87 -16.25
CA HIS A 121 -25.07 5.00 -14.80
C HIS A 121 -23.70 4.51 -14.31
N SER A 122 -22.81 4.09 -15.21
CA SER A 122 -21.46 3.69 -14.85
C SER A 122 -20.54 4.88 -14.63
N THR A 123 -19.55 4.68 -13.78
CA THR A 123 -18.46 5.62 -13.55
C THR A 123 -17.16 5.04 -14.08
N ILE A 124 -16.29 5.90 -14.60
CA ILE A 124 -14.95 5.51 -15.03
C ILE A 124 -13.98 5.80 -13.89
N ARG A 125 -13.19 4.79 -13.52
CA ARG A 125 -12.09 4.91 -12.55
C ARG A 125 -10.78 4.57 -13.25
N GLN A 126 -9.76 5.36 -13.00
CA GLN A 126 -8.41 5.05 -13.44
C GLN A 126 -7.60 4.59 -12.24
N LEU A 127 -6.93 3.47 -12.40
CA LEU A 127 -6.07 2.86 -11.38
C LEU A 127 -4.68 2.69 -11.97
N CYS A 128 -3.68 3.11 -11.20
CA CYS A 128 -2.27 2.87 -11.52
C CYS A 128 -1.71 1.94 -10.44
N SER A 129 -1.12 0.84 -10.83
CA SER A 129 -0.51 -0.13 -9.92
C SER A 129 0.72 -0.77 -10.54
N PHE A 130 1.62 -1.27 -9.70
CA PHE A 130 2.77 -2.04 -10.16
C PHE A 130 2.43 -3.54 -10.21
N GLU A 131 2.60 -4.15 -11.37
CA GLU A 131 2.52 -5.59 -11.55
C GLU A 131 3.86 -6.09 -12.09
N ASN A 132 4.53 -6.97 -11.33
CA ASN A 132 5.86 -7.48 -11.67
C ASN A 132 6.90 -6.36 -11.98
N GLY A 133 6.85 -5.26 -11.23
CA GLY A 133 7.75 -4.11 -11.41
C GLY A 133 7.41 -3.18 -12.57
N ASN A 134 6.37 -3.48 -13.35
CA ASN A 134 5.90 -2.64 -14.44
C ASN A 134 4.64 -1.87 -14.04
N LEU A 135 4.61 -0.57 -14.34
CA LEU A 135 3.42 0.23 -14.12
C LEU A 135 2.32 -0.18 -15.10
N GLN A 136 1.17 -0.51 -14.56
CA GLN A 136 -0.06 -0.71 -15.32
C GLN A 136 -1.05 0.40 -14.99
N LYS A 137 -1.55 1.06 -16.03
CA LYS A 137 -2.67 1.98 -15.93
C LYS A 137 -3.90 1.30 -16.48
N LEU A 138 -4.90 1.13 -15.65
CA LEU A 138 -6.15 0.49 -15.98
C LEU A 138 -7.28 1.50 -15.89
N GLU A 139 -8.11 1.53 -16.92
CA GLU A 139 -9.40 2.20 -16.90
C GLU A 139 -10.46 1.15 -16.61
N GLN A 140 -11.18 1.33 -15.53
CA GLN A 140 -12.28 0.46 -15.12
C GLN A 140 -13.60 1.22 -15.27
N LYS A 141 -14.52 0.66 -16.05
CA LYS A 141 -15.91 1.08 -16.07
C LYS A 141 -16.64 0.33 -14.97
N CYS A 142 -17.20 1.06 -14.01
CA CYS A 142 -17.79 0.47 -12.81
C CYS A 142 -19.22 0.97 -12.58
N PHE A 143 -20.06 0.08 -12.06
CA PHE A 143 -21.33 0.44 -11.47
C PHE A 143 -21.28 0.08 -9.97
N GLY A 144 -21.22 1.07 -9.11
CA GLY A 144 -20.88 0.83 -7.71
C GLY A 144 -19.52 0.16 -7.57
N LYS A 145 -19.49 -1.06 -7.01
CA LYS A 145 -18.30 -1.91 -6.90
C LYS A 145 -18.21 -3.00 -7.98
N LEU A 146 -19.19 -3.08 -8.89
CA LEU A 146 -19.13 -3.97 -10.04
C LEU A 146 -18.18 -3.43 -11.10
N VAL A 147 -17.19 -4.21 -11.47
CA VAL A 147 -16.32 -3.92 -12.61
C VAL A 147 -16.98 -4.50 -13.88
N LEU A 148 -17.41 -3.59 -14.75
CA LEU A 148 -18.09 -3.95 -16.01
C LEU A 148 -17.10 -4.28 -17.12
N SER A 149 -16.07 -3.44 -17.25
CA SER A 149 -14.98 -3.64 -18.21
C SER A 149 -13.67 -3.06 -17.67
N ILE A 150 -12.57 -3.63 -18.15
CA ILE A 150 -11.20 -3.16 -17.85
C ILE A 150 -10.50 -2.92 -19.18
N ARG A 151 -9.90 -1.76 -19.32
CA ARG A 151 -9.08 -1.38 -20.48
C ARG A 151 -7.71 -0.94 -20.00
N LYS A 152 -6.64 -1.47 -20.62
CA LYS A 152 -5.27 -0.99 -20.38
C LYS A 152 -5.06 0.32 -21.12
N LEU A 153 -4.52 1.30 -20.42
CA LEU A 153 -4.14 2.59 -20.98
C LEU A 153 -2.60 2.74 -20.97
N PRO A 154 -2.03 3.53 -21.88
CA PRO A 154 -0.64 3.92 -21.78
C PRO A 154 -0.47 4.78 -20.51
N ALA A 155 0.51 4.43 -19.69
CA ALA A 155 0.85 5.19 -18.49
C ALA A 155 1.74 6.38 -18.87
N SER A 156 1.46 7.55 -18.28
CA SER A 156 2.30 8.74 -18.37
C SER A 156 3.39 8.74 -17.29
N LYS A 157 4.30 9.70 -17.36
CA LYS A 157 5.34 9.89 -16.33
C LYS A 157 4.75 10.35 -15.01
N GLU A 158 3.68 11.14 -15.06
CA GLU A 158 2.92 11.59 -13.90
C GLU A 158 2.21 10.42 -13.21
N ASP A 159 1.61 9.52 -14.00
CA ASP A 159 1.00 8.29 -13.47
C ASP A 159 2.03 7.43 -12.72
N TYR A 160 3.28 7.40 -13.22
CA TYR A 160 4.37 6.65 -12.60
C TYR A 160 4.74 7.23 -11.23
N ALA A 161 4.85 8.55 -11.14
CA ALA A 161 5.11 9.23 -9.87
C ALA A 161 3.97 9.02 -8.87
N GLN A 162 2.72 9.17 -9.32
CA GLN A 162 1.54 8.96 -8.47
C GLN A 162 1.42 7.53 -7.97
N ALA A 163 1.73 6.54 -8.79
CA ALA A 163 1.71 5.13 -8.41
C ALA A 163 2.71 4.82 -7.28
N TRP A 164 3.93 5.41 -7.34
CA TRP A 164 4.89 5.28 -6.25
C TRP A 164 4.43 5.93 -4.95
N LEU A 165 3.76 7.09 -5.02
CA LEU A 165 3.18 7.72 -3.82
C LEU A 165 2.14 6.81 -3.17
N THR A 166 1.25 6.20 -3.96
CA THR A 166 0.25 5.25 -3.46
C THR A 166 0.92 4.02 -2.83
N GLU A 167 1.95 3.45 -3.46
CA GLU A 167 2.71 2.33 -2.89
C GLU A 167 3.39 2.69 -1.56
N ILE A 168 3.95 3.91 -1.47
CA ILE A 168 4.56 4.39 -0.22
C ILE A 168 3.51 4.59 0.87
N GLU A 169 2.34 5.14 0.53
CA GLU A 169 1.23 5.34 1.46
C GLU A 169 0.74 4.02 2.04
N GLU A 170 0.60 2.98 1.20
CA GLU A 170 0.09 1.67 1.62
C GLU A 170 1.14 0.79 2.32
N LYS A 171 2.39 0.78 1.83
CA LYS A 171 3.43 -0.17 2.25
C LYS A 171 4.59 0.47 3.01
N GLY A 172 4.60 1.82 3.11
CA GLY A 172 5.71 2.58 3.67
C GLY A 172 6.91 2.67 2.73
N ILE A 173 7.94 3.44 3.14
CA ILE A 173 9.13 3.67 2.32
C ILE A 173 9.99 2.42 2.06
N LYS A 174 9.71 1.32 2.75
CA LYS A 174 10.42 0.03 2.55
C LYS A 174 10.11 -0.65 1.22
N CYS A 175 9.05 -0.21 0.52
CA CYS A 175 8.75 -0.69 -0.83
C CYS A 175 9.69 -0.11 -1.90
N LEU A 176 10.44 0.95 -1.58
CA LEU A 176 11.34 1.63 -2.51
C LEU A 176 12.60 0.80 -2.81
N PRO A 177 13.17 0.96 -4.00
CA PRO A 177 14.49 0.42 -4.30
C PRO A 177 15.52 0.92 -3.29
N THR A 178 16.23 0.01 -2.62
CA THR A 178 17.22 0.32 -1.58
C THR A 178 18.61 -0.21 -1.92
N ASN A 179 19.61 0.31 -1.21
CA ASN A 179 20.98 -0.15 -1.21
C ASN A 179 21.69 0.24 0.10
N GLU A 180 22.90 -0.26 0.32
CA GLU A 180 23.69 0.03 1.52
C GLU A 180 23.87 1.52 1.81
N LYS A 181 23.96 2.38 0.77
CA LYS A 181 24.11 3.84 0.96
C LYS A 181 22.84 4.49 1.54
N ILE A 182 21.67 4.04 1.08
CA ILE A 182 20.39 4.52 1.62
C ILE A 182 20.26 4.09 3.07
N GLU A 183 20.54 2.83 3.36
CA GLU A 183 20.46 2.29 4.72
C GLU A 183 21.41 3.02 5.66
N SER A 184 22.67 3.23 5.21
CA SER A 184 23.64 4.03 5.95
C SER A 184 23.17 5.46 6.22
N LEU A 185 22.62 6.15 5.20
CA LEU A 185 22.10 7.51 5.34
C LEU A 185 20.96 7.57 6.37
N LEU A 186 20.00 6.66 6.29
CA LEU A 186 18.86 6.62 7.22
C LEU A 186 19.31 6.33 8.66
N LEU A 187 20.20 5.37 8.86
CA LEU A 187 20.74 5.06 10.19
C LEU A 187 21.53 6.24 10.79
N ARG A 188 22.35 6.91 9.99
CA ARG A 188 23.10 8.10 10.43
C ARG A 188 22.19 9.26 10.79
N THR A 189 21.14 9.48 10.01
CA THR A 189 20.12 10.52 10.30
C THR A 189 19.38 10.19 11.59
N GLU A 190 18.91 8.96 11.75
CA GLU A 190 18.21 8.50 12.96
C GLU A 190 19.15 8.60 14.20
N PHE A 191 20.44 8.28 14.05
CA PHE A 191 21.45 8.47 15.12
C PHE A 191 21.55 9.93 15.54
N ILE A 192 21.67 10.87 14.60
CA ILE A 192 21.75 12.31 14.91
C ILE A 192 20.49 12.78 15.64
N GLU A 193 19.32 12.36 15.21
CA GLU A 193 18.04 12.70 15.83
C GLU A 193 17.96 12.17 17.26
N GLN A 194 18.42 10.96 17.52
CA GLN A 194 18.49 10.41 18.88
C GLN A 194 19.38 11.25 19.80
N GLN A 195 20.54 11.72 19.31
CA GLN A 195 21.43 12.54 20.13
C GLN A 195 20.85 13.93 20.45
N LYS A 196 20.11 14.52 19.52
CA LYS A 196 19.42 15.79 19.76
C LYS A 196 18.30 15.66 20.79
N SER A 197 17.63 14.53 20.81
CA SER A 197 16.52 14.24 21.74
C SER A 197 16.99 13.99 23.17
N ASP A 198 18.12 13.31 23.35
CA ASP A 198 18.74 13.13 24.67
C ASP A 198 19.16 14.45 25.30
N SER A 199 19.39 15.49 24.47
CA SER A 199 19.83 16.83 24.91
C SER A 199 18.67 17.75 25.29
N GLN A 200 17.43 17.43 24.96
CA GLN A 200 16.24 18.23 25.25
C GLN A 200 15.21 17.42 26.03
N ILE A 201 14.82 17.92 27.22
CA ILE A 201 13.91 17.27 28.21
C ILE A 201 12.45 17.13 27.70
N ASN A 202 12.17 17.32 26.44
CA ASN A 202 10.84 17.16 25.85
C ASN A 202 10.74 15.88 25.04
N LYS A 203 10.40 14.79 25.72
CA LYS A 203 9.88 13.55 25.13
C LYS A 203 8.47 13.77 24.54
N THR A 204 8.34 14.66 23.58
CA THR A 204 7.12 14.74 22.79
C THR A 204 7.31 13.82 21.60
N ILE A 205 6.56 12.71 21.59
CA ILE A 205 6.29 11.80 20.47
C ILE A 205 7.30 11.94 19.32
N HIS A 206 8.33 11.08 19.33
CA HIS A 206 9.22 10.95 18.18
C HIS A 206 8.39 10.34 17.04
N ASP A 207 7.94 11.18 16.14
CA ASP A 207 7.54 10.70 14.82
C ASP A 207 8.72 9.93 14.25
N ASN A 208 8.56 8.64 14.12
CA ASN A 208 9.58 7.76 13.56
C ASN A 208 10.00 8.34 12.21
N LEU A 209 11.31 8.50 11.96
CA LEU A 209 11.87 8.98 10.68
C LEU A 209 11.15 8.36 9.47
N TYR A 210 10.86 7.07 9.53
CA TYR A 210 10.17 6.34 8.46
C TYR A 210 8.73 6.83 8.26
N SER A 211 7.97 7.09 9.32
CA SER A 211 6.61 7.64 9.22
C SER A 211 6.62 9.06 8.65
N ARG A 212 7.59 9.88 9.06
CA ARG A 212 7.76 11.24 8.53
C ARG A 212 8.12 11.21 7.04
N LEU A 213 9.03 10.35 6.62
CA LEU A 213 9.38 10.18 5.21
C LEU A 213 8.20 9.65 4.38
N GLN A 214 7.36 8.78 4.96
CA GLN A 214 6.16 8.29 4.31
C GLN A 214 5.14 9.42 4.06
N THR A 215 4.84 10.22 5.08
CA THR A 215 3.88 11.32 4.97
C THR A 215 4.34 12.45 4.07
N SER A 216 5.64 12.71 3.99
CA SER A 216 6.25 13.76 3.17
C SER A 216 6.78 13.28 1.82
N ALA A 217 6.40 12.07 1.36
CA ALA A 217 6.91 11.47 0.14
C ALA A 217 6.74 12.37 -1.10
N THR A 218 5.66 13.13 -1.16
CA THR A 218 5.42 14.09 -2.25
C THR A 218 6.50 15.18 -2.31
N GLU A 219 7.02 15.63 -1.16
CA GLU A 219 7.98 16.72 -1.08
C GLU A 219 9.37 16.29 -1.56
N TRP A 220 9.82 15.11 -1.15
CA TRP A 220 11.19 14.68 -1.40
C TRP A 220 11.35 13.78 -2.62
N LEU A 221 10.36 12.97 -2.99
CA LEU A 221 10.48 12.01 -4.09
C LEU A 221 10.09 12.60 -5.45
N ILE A 222 8.97 13.33 -5.50
CA ILE A 222 8.41 13.84 -6.77
C ILE A 222 9.39 14.72 -7.55
N PRO A 223 10.14 15.66 -6.96
CA PRO A 223 11.10 16.49 -7.70
C PRO A 223 12.15 15.66 -8.44
N PHE A 224 12.54 14.51 -7.87
CA PHE A 224 13.56 13.63 -8.44
C PHE A 224 13.00 12.63 -9.44
N MET A 225 11.69 12.45 -9.49
CA MET A 225 11.00 11.58 -10.45
C MET A 225 10.61 12.29 -11.76
N SER A 226 10.69 13.61 -11.80
CA SER A 226 10.30 14.37 -12.99
C SER A 226 10.99 13.85 -14.25
N GLY A 227 10.18 13.47 -15.24
CA GLY A 227 10.66 12.97 -16.53
C GLY A 227 11.17 11.53 -16.54
N LYS A 228 11.21 10.83 -15.41
CA LYS A 228 11.67 9.44 -15.30
C LYS A 228 10.50 8.45 -15.45
N THR A 229 10.80 7.31 -16.03
CA THR A 229 9.88 6.17 -16.17
C THR A 229 10.31 4.96 -15.32
N GLN A 230 11.38 5.13 -14.54
CA GLN A 230 11.93 4.09 -13.68
C GLN A 230 12.52 4.71 -12.42
N LEU A 231 12.18 4.15 -11.26
CA LEU A 231 12.76 4.53 -9.99
C LEU A 231 13.90 3.58 -9.65
N THR A 232 15.09 4.15 -9.43
CA THR A 232 16.29 3.40 -9.07
C THR A 232 16.73 3.76 -7.65
N ALA A 233 17.51 2.88 -7.00
CA ALA A 233 18.10 3.16 -5.70
C ALA A 233 18.97 4.44 -5.71
N ALA A 234 19.64 4.75 -6.82
CA ALA A 234 20.39 6.00 -6.95
C ALA A 234 19.46 7.23 -6.88
N THR A 235 18.32 7.20 -7.59
CA THR A 235 17.33 8.29 -7.53
C THR A 235 16.76 8.46 -6.13
N VAL A 236 16.45 7.35 -5.44
CA VAL A 236 15.96 7.38 -4.05
C VAL A 236 17.02 7.95 -3.11
N TYR A 237 18.29 7.56 -3.28
CA TYR A 237 19.40 8.10 -2.49
C TYR A 237 19.53 9.60 -2.66
N ASP A 238 19.58 10.09 -3.91
CA ASP A 238 19.72 11.52 -4.20
C ASP A 238 18.57 12.34 -3.60
N ALA A 239 17.34 11.83 -3.71
CA ALA A 239 16.16 12.45 -3.14
C ALA A 239 16.20 12.52 -1.61
N LEU A 240 16.53 11.41 -0.95
CA LEU A 240 16.67 11.34 0.51
C LEU A 240 17.85 12.19 1.00
N TYR A 241 18.98 12.15 0.30
CA TYR A 241 20.18 12.91 0.64
C TYR A 241 19.89 14.42 0.62
N TRP A 242 19.17 14.90 -0.39
CA TRP A 242 18.73 16.29 -0.47
C TRP A 242 17.75 16.64 0.67
N TYR A 243 16.73 15.81 0.88
CA TYR A 243 15.67 16.09 1.87
C TYR A 243 16.15 16.03 3.32
N LEU A 244 17.03 15.09 3.65
CA LEU A 244 17.59 14.88 4.98
C LEU A 244 18.81 15.75 5.27
N ASN A 245 19.16 16.69 4.38
CA ASN A 245 20.39 17.46 4.48
C ASN A 245 21.63 16.58 4.65
N GLY A 246 21.88 15.73 3.66
CA GLY A 246 22.94 14.73 3.68
C GLY A 246 24.34 15.28 3.94
N THR A 247 24.63 16.52 3.51
CA THR A 247 25.91 17.19 3.82
C THR A 247 26.09 17.41 5.32
N GLU A 248 25.05 17.78 6.03
CA GLU A 248 25.10 17.93 7.48
C GLU A 248 25.17 16.56 8.17
N THR A 249 24.47 15.56 7.63
CA THR A 249 24.57 14.17 8.08
C THR A 249 25.99 13.66 7.95
N ASP A 250 26.66 13.90 6.81
CA ASP A 250 28.07 13.51 6.60
C ASP A 250 29.04 14.23 7.54
N ARG A 251 28.73 15.46 7.93
CA ARG A 251 29.52 16.23 8.88
C ARG A 251 29.37 15.73 10.32
N LEU A 252 28.14 15.47 10.76
CA LEU A 252 27.82 15.10 12.15
C LEU A 252 28.02 13.61 12.40
N ALA A 253 27.64 12.77 11.47
CA ALA A 253 27.75 11.32 11.55
C ALA A 253 28.50 10.75 10.33
N PRO A 254 29.83 10.96 10.22
CA PRO A 254 30.60 10.58 9.04
C PRO A 254 30.75 9.07 8.91
N GLU A 255 30.83 8.59 7.65
CA GLU A 255 31.14 7.18 7.35
C GLU A 255 32.62 6.82 7.55
N THR A 256 33.50 7.83 7.73
CA THR A 256 34.93 7.64 7.90
C THR A 256 35.47 8.72 8.85
N ILE A 257 36.26 8.30 9.82
CA ILE A 257 36.98 9.22 10.72
C ILE A 257 38.48 9.00 10.65
N THR A 258 39.23 10.01 11.08
CA THR A 258 40.68 9.90 11.25
C THR A 258 41.00 9.69 12.73
N LEU A 259 41.70 8.62 13.08
CA LEU A 259 42.11 8.31 14.42
C LEU A 259 43.32 9.20 14.85
N GLU A 260 43.65 9.22 16.16
CA GLU A 260 44.79 9.97 16.71
C GLU A 260 46.12 9.65 16.02
N ASN A 261 46.31 8.39 15.60
CA ASN A 261 47.49 7.97 14.88
C ASN A 261 47.49 8.32 13.37
N GLY A 262 46.56 9.17 12.92
CA GLY A 262 46.41 9.64 11.53
C GLY A 262 45.78 8.64 10.58
N ARG A 263 45.37 7.46 11.02
CA ARG A 263 44.73 6.47 10.14
C ARG A 263 43.25 6.77 9.93
N ARG A 264 42.81 6.65 8.68
CA ARG A 264 41.39 6.72 8.32
C ARG A 264 40.74 5.36 8.49
N VAL A 265 39.61 5.33 9.14
CA VAL A 265 38.82 4.11 9.42
C VAL A 265 37.36 4.33 9.08
N LYS A 266 36.72 3.25 8.61
CA LYS A 266 35.30 3.26 8.30
C LYS A 266 34.50 3.15 9.60
N VAL A 267 33.43 3.94 9.71
CA VAL A 267 32.45 3.88 10.78
C VAL A 267 31.19 3.24 10.23
N LYS A 268 30.69 2.25 10.93
CA LYS A 268 29.35 1.67 10.70
C LYS A 268 28.41 2.19 11.79
N TYR A 269 27.13 2.25 11.49
CA TYR A 269 26.10 2.59 12.47
C TYR A 269 25.21 1.39 12.64
N GLU A 270 25.12 0.86 13.86
CA GLU A 270 24.38 -0.36 14.16
C GLU A 270 23.22 -0.06 15.10
N LYS A 271 22.05 -0.59 14.77
CA LYS A 271 20.84 -0.47 15.56
C LYS A 271 20.70 -1.69 16.47
N GLN A 272 20.84 -1.42 17.76
CA GLN A 272 20.46 -2.36 18.84
C GLN A 272 19.26 -1.73 19.58
N ASP A 273 19.35 -1.51 20.88
CA ASP A 273 18.34 -0.70 21.62
C ASP A 273 18.41 0.77 21.21
N GLN A 274 19.62 1.28 20.97
CA GLN A 274 19.93 2.59 20.40
C GLN A 274 20.89 2.42 19.23
N ILE A 275 20.93 3.39 18.32
CA ILE A 275 21.92 3.38 17.24
C ILE A 275 23.25 3.85 17.82
N ARG A 276 24.30 3.09 17.56
CA ARG A 276 25.66 3.36 17.98
C ARG A 276 26.63 3.37 16.79
N PRO A 277 27.60 4.30 16.79
CA PRO A 277 28.72 4.23 15.86
C PRO A 277 29.67 3.11 16.27
N VAL A 278 30.09 2.32 15.30
CA VAL A 278 30.91 1.11 15.48
C VAL A 278 32.10 1.14 14.53
N ILE A 279 33.26 0.75 15.01
CA ILE A 279 34.48 0.55 14.21
C ILE A 279 35.01 -0.85 14.43
N GLU A 280 35.11 -1.61 13.35
CA GLU A 280 35.83 -2.88 13.33
C GLU A 280 37.28 -2.64 12.89
N ILE A 281 38.25 -2.93 13.75
CA ILE A 281 39.64 -2.63 13.48
C ILE A 281 40.58 -3.69 14.02
N ILE A 282 41.59 -4.07 13.23
CA ILE A 282 42.70 -4.91 13.70
C ILE A 282 43.49 -4.13 14.73
N ILE A 283 43.76 -4.74 15.90
CA ILE A 283 44.38 -4.09 17.07
C ILE A 283 45.65 -3.35 16.74
N GLN A 284 46.49 -3.87 15.87
CA GLN A 284 47.74 -3.23 15.46
C GLN A 284 47.51 -1.89 14.74
N ARG A 285 46.33 -1.66 14.17
CA ARG A 285 45.97 -0.42 13.48
C ARG A 285 45.55 0.70 14.44
N ILE A 286 45.26 0.37 15.70
CA ILE A 286 44.86 1.33 16.71
C ILE A 286 46.02 1.69 17.66
N PHE A 287 47.20 1.10 17.50
CA PHE A 287 48.38 1.48 18.28
C PHE A 287 48.71 2.97 18.10
N GLY A 288 49.02 3.65 19.21
CA GLY A 288 49.20 5.09 19.26
C GLY A 288 47.94 5.90 19.38
N CYS A 289 46.77 5.25 19.59
CA CYS A 289 45.54 5.91 19.99
C CYS A 289 45.24 5.59 21.45
N TYR A 290 45.02 6.61 22.25
CA TYR A 290 44.81 6.47 23.70
C TYR A 290 43.37 6.84 24.10
N SER A 291 42.73 7.71 23.37
CA SER A 291 41.36 8.08 23.63
C SER A 291 40.36 7.39 22.69
N THR A 292 39.18 7.06 23.21
CA THR A 292 38.08 6.52 22.37
C THR A 292 37.52 7.62 21.50
N PRO A 293 37.42 7.43 20.16
CA PRO A 293 36.79 8.41 19.27
C PRO A 293 35.33 8.66 19.67
N GLN A 294 34.88 9.90 19.46
CA GLN A 294 33.50 10.29 19.71
C GLN A 294 32.84 10.89 18.46
N ILE A 295 31.57 10.56 18.27
CA ILE A 295 30.73 11.11 17.20
C ILE A 295 29.45 11.63 17.84
N CYS A 296 29.11 12.91 17.63
CA CYS A 296 28.01 13.61 18.30
C CYS A 296 28.01 13.42 19.83
N GLY A 297 29.21 13.41 20.46
CA GLY A 297 29.36 13.22 21.90
C GLY A 297 29.20 11.79 22.42
N LYS A 298 28.91 10.84 21.55
CA LYS A 298 28.85 9.39 21.91
C LYS A 298 30.18 8.71 21.59
N LYS A 299 30.68 7.92 22.53
CA LYS A 299 31.85 7.07 22.34
C LYS A 299 31.56 6.02 21.26
N VAL A 300 32.50 5.82 20.34
CA VAL A 300 32.45 4.78 19.31
C VAL A 300 32.73 3.43 19.95
N LEU A 301 31.93 2.43 19.60
CA LEU A 301 32.16 1.04 20.01
C LEU A 301 33.23 0.41 19.10
N LEU A 302 34.32 -0.05 19.68
CA LEU A 302 35.45 -0.63 18.97
C LEU A 302 35.39 -2.15 19.05
N TYR A 303 35.22 -2.81 17.90
CA TYR A 303 35.47 -4.25 17.77
C TYR A 303 36.92 -4.47 17.40
N LEU A 304 37.71 -4.81 18.40
CA LEU A 304 39.15 -5.08 18.25
C LEU A 304 39.33 -6.50 17.71
N LEU A 305 40.01 -6.61 16.58
CA LEU A 305 40.25 -7.86 15.91
C LEU A 305 41.73 -8.24 15.97
N SER A 306 42.02 -9.55 16.02
CA SER A 306 43.38 -10.08 15.83
C SER A 306 43.84 -9.86 14.38
N PRO A 307 45.14 -10.05 14.08
CA PRO A 307 45.66 -10.03 12.70
C PRO A 307 44.96 -11.03 11.77
N ALA A 308 44.39 -12.10 12.32
CA ALA A 308 43.60 -13.10 11.60
C ALA A 308 42.11 -12.75 11.54
N SER A 309 41.73 -11.48 11.78
CA SER A 309 40.37 -10.97 11.79
C SER A 309 39.41 -11.69 12.76
N ARG A 310 39.94 -12.28 13.83
CA ARG A 310 39.12 -12.89 14.89
C ARG A 310 38.81 -11.85 15.97
N PRO A 311 37.59 -11.81 16.51
CA PRO A 311 37.28 -10.92 17.62
C PRO A 311 38.18 -11.16 18.82
N LEU A 312 38.77 -10.10 19.34
CA LEU A 312 39.58 -10.12 20.57
C LEU A 312 38.78 -9.51 21.71
N GLN A 313 38.26 -8.30 21.51
CA GLN A 313 37.52 -7.57 22.51
C GLN A 313 36.58 -6.53 21.89
N VAL A 314 35.53 -6.22 22.59
CA VAL A 314 34.64 -5.08 22.29
C VAL A 314 34.76 -4.09 23.43
N THR A 315 35.07 -2.83 23.12
CA THR A 315 35.24 -1.78 24.13
C THR A 315 34.77 -0.40 23.59
N ASP A 316 34.24 0.43 24.44
CA ASP A 316 34.00 1.85 24.22
C ASP A 316 34.90 2.72 25.15
N ASP A 317 35.89 2.09 25.83
CA ASP A 317 36.89 2.72 26.68
C ASP A 317 38.27 2.21 26.36
N LEU A 318 38.93 2.89 25.42
CA LEU A 318 40.24 2.51 24.92
C LEU A 318 41.33 2.75 25.97
N GLU A 319 41.17 3.77 26.82
CA GLU A 319 42.14 4.08 27.88
C GLU A 319 42.19 2.96 28.92
N ASN A 320 41.05 2.50 29.40
CA ASN A 320 40.98 1.36 30.32
C ASN A 320 41.41 0.04 29.64
N PHE A 321 41.15 -0.10 28.35
CA PHE A 321 41.60 -1.26 27.60
C PHE A 321 43.14 -1.39 27.65
N TRP A 322 43.88 -0.30 27.41
CA TRP A 322 45.34 -0.32 27.41
C TRP A 322 45.94 -0.53 28.79
N THR A 323 45.28 -0.07 29.85
CA THR A 323 45.79 -0.17 31.22
C THR A 323 45.43 -1.48 31.93
N GLY A 324 44.36 -2.15 31.52
CA GLY A 324 43.82 -3.28 32.28
C GLY A 324 43.67 -4.60 31.50
N ALA A 325 43.31 -4.56 30.26
CA ALA A 325 42.90 -5.74 29.48
C ALA A 325 43.98 -6.22 28.49
N TRP A 326 45.02 -5.40 28.25
CA TRP A 326 46.11 -5.74 27.35
C TRP A 326 47.38 -6.03 28.13
N PRO A 327 47.93 -7.26 28.04
CA PRO A 327 49.20 -7.61 28.72
C PRO A 327 50.39 -6.86 28.16
#